data_a6a9f654d872cdbb26cd232b87d6ee64
#
_entry.id   a6a9f654d872cdbb26cd232b87d6ee64
#
_cell.length_a   1.000
_cell.length_b   1.000
_cell.length_c   1.000
_cell.angle_alpha   90.00
_cell.angle_beta   90.00
_cell.angle_gamma   90.00
#
_symmetry.space_group_name_H-M   'P 1'
#
loop_
_entity.id
_entity.type
_entity.pdbx_description
1 polymer ?
#
loop_
_entity_poly.entity_id
_entity_poly.type
_entity_poly.pdbx_seq_one_letter_code
_entity_poly.pdbx_strand_id
1 'polypeptide(L)'
;FDEKNDYKSPLKPKNIENDIENFTFERTVDDFDFDEDEFLNALNENEPIGLEGETIKGKVIALESDGLYVDIGGKAPGYLPKKESGIGVILNFKEKFPIGLEIEVLVIKEQNADGMVTVSARALILRKSWENVRKISKEGKIIEVLINGFNRGGLTCDVEGLRGFIPRSQLENGSEYQSLLKKIIKVAFIEVNPETRKLVLSEKKATLIAKFKDLNLGQLIEGKVLAVKPYGFFVDLGGFSGLLHQSSITNGSIRNLREVFREGEIVKALINEIDLEK
;
A
#
# COMPACT_ATOMS: atom_id res chain seq x y z
N PHE A 1 -52.42 -70.36 20.23
CA PHE A 1 -51.46 -70.78 19.24
C PHE A 1 -50.12 -70.16 19.64
N ASP A 2 -49.29 -71.04 20.22
CA ASP A 2 -47.96 -70.79 20.72
C ASP A 2 -47.02 -70.71 19.59
N GLU A 3 -46.19 -69.70 19.54
CA GLU A 3 -44.87 -69.72 18.84
C GLU A 3 -43.78 -69.38 19.85
N LYS A 4 -43.02 -70.39 20.15
CA LYS A 4 -41.86 -70.39 21.04
C LYS A 4 -40.70 -69.61 20.40
N ASN A 5 -40.26 -68.62 21.14
CA ASN A 5 -39.07 -67.87 20.86
C ASN A 5 -37.88 -68.60 21.46
N ASP A 6 -37.08 -69.27 20.58
CA ASP A 6 -35.82 -69.92 20.94
C ASP A 6 -34.69 -68.90 21.06
N TYR A 7 -34.41 -68.45 22.26
CA TYR A 7 -33.20 -67.71 22.61
C TYR A 7 -32.05 -68.71 22.72
N LYS A 8 -31.16 -68.73 21.67
CA LYS A 8 -29.85 -69.37 21.77
C LYS A 8 -28.92 -68.50 22.61
N SER A 9 -28.39 -69.10 23.67
CA SER A 9 -27.36 -68.53 24.57
C SER A 9 -26.09 -68.18 23.83
N PRO A 10 -25.35 -67.13 24.21
CA PRO A 10 -24.08 -66.78 23.57
C PRO A 10 -23.00 -67.77 23.93
N LEU A 11 -22.25 -68.20 22.90
CA LEU A 11 -21.06 -69.06 22.99
C LEU A 11 -20.02 -68.38 23.90
N LYS A 12 -19.49 -69.13 24.82
CA LYS A 12 -18.35 -68.76 25.68
C LYS A 12 -17.14 -68.47 24.82
N PRO A 13 -16.34 -67.41 25.14
CA PRO A 13 -15.11 -67.12 24.41
C PRO A 13 -14.08 -68.23 24.68
N LYS A 14 -13.54 -68.75 23.60
CA LYS A 14 -12.35 -69.63 23.62
C LYS A 14 -11.17 -68.79 24.08
N ASN A 15 -10.41 -69.33 25.02
CA ASN A 15 -9.12 -68.83 25.48
C ASN A 15 -8.17 -68.60 24.28
N ILE A 16 -7.89 -67.36 24.02
CA ILE A 16 -6.81 -66.89 23.14
C ILE A 16 -5.68 -66.40 24.06
N GLU A 17 -5.05 -67.39 24.75
CA GLU A 17 -3.90 -67.05 25.62
C GLU A 17 -2.56 -67.60 25.13
N ASN A 18 -2.47 -68.28 23.97
CA ASN A 18 -1.24 -68.95 23.59
C ASN A 18 -0.65 -68.57 22.22
N ASP A 19 -1.08 -67.48 21.58
CA ASP A 19 -0.53 -67.08 20.28
C ASP A 19 0.11 -65.68 20.25
N ILE A 20 0.48 -65.12 21.43
CA ILE A 20 1.13 -63.79 21.49
C ILE A 20 2.65 -63.86 21.68
N GLU A 21 3.28 -65.05 21.58
CA GLU A 21 4.71 -65.18 21.87
C GLU A 21 5.65 -65.14 20.66
N ASN A 22 5.27 -64.71 19.46
CA ASN A 22 6.24 -64.63 18.34
C ASN A 22 5.98 -63.46 17.36
N PHE A 23 5.56 -62.27 17.85
CA PHE A 23 5.70 -61.07 17.06
C PHE A 23 6.61 -60.08 17.78
N THR A 24 7.90 -60.36 17.81
CA THR A 24 8.92 -59.35 18.04
C THR A 24 8.99 -58.50 16.77
N PHE A 25 8.31 -57.35 16.76
CA PHE A 25 8.63 -56.27 15.85
C PHE A 25 9.95 -55.64 16.30
N GLU A 26 11.05 -56.27 15.99
CA GLU A 26 12.34 -55.58 15.90
C GLU A 26 12.38 -54.81 14.57
N ARG A 27 11.57 -53.79 14.44
CA ARG A 27 11.88 -52.69 13.53
C ARG A 27 12.55 -51.62 14.37
N THR A 28 13.86 -51.62 14.37
CA THR A 28 14.66 -50.50 14.84
C THR A 28 14.37 -49.31 13.96
N VAL A 29 14.40 -48.11 14.55
CA VAL A 29 14.13 -46.81 13.90
C VAL A 29 15.09 -46.58 12.71
N ASP A 30 16.16 -47.37 12.61
CA ASP A 30 17.20 -47.29 11.56
C ASP A 30 16.83 -47.98 10.23
N ASP A 31 15.69 -48.68 10.14
CA ASP A 31 15.23 -49.35 8.90
C ASP A 31 14.26 -48.49 8.05
N PHE A 32 14.00 -47.27 8.46
CA PHE A 32 13.37 -46.29 7.58
C PHE A 32 14.46 -45.48 6.89
N ASP A 33 14.72 -45.77 5.64
CA ASP A 33 15.38 -44.85 4.72
C ASP A 33 14.51 -43.59 4.62
N PHE A 34 14.71 -42.66 5.57
CA PHE A 34 14.04 -41.37 5.56
C PHE A 34 14.83 -40.48 4.61
N ASP A 35 14.32 -40.34 3.39
CA ASP A 35 14.85 -39.40 2.42
C ASP A 35 14.43 -37.98 2.84
N GLU A 36 15.37 -37.28 3.48
CA GLU A 36 15.18 -35.89 3.90
C GLU A 36 14.80 -34.99 2.73
N ASP A 37 15.35 -35.22 1.55
CA ASP A 37 15.08 -34.43 0.36
C ASP A 37 13.67 -34.69 -0.18
N GLU A 38 13.21 -35.94 -0.14
CA GLU A 38 11.84 -36.34 -0.54
C GLU A 38 10.81 -35.77 0.46
N PHE A 39 11.14 -35.78 1.76
CA PHE A 39 10.28 -35.18 2.79
C PHE A 39 10.24 -33.66 2.70
N LEU A 40 11.36 -32.98 2.47
CA LEU A 40 11.41 -31.53 2.27
C LEU A 40 10.67 -31.11 1.01
N ASN A 41 10.79 -31.88 -0.07
CA ASN A 41 10.01 -31.67 -1.29
C ASN A 41 8.50 -31.85 -1.03
N ALA A 42 8.11 -32.90 -0.31
CA ALA A 42 6.72 -33.14 0.06
C ALA A 42 6.16 -32.07 1.03
N LEU A 43 6.99 -31.48 1.89
CA LEU A 43 6.62 -30.32 2.71
C LEU A 43 6.43 -29.06 1.86
N ASN A 44 7.31 -28.81 0.90
CA ASN A 44 7.22 -27.67 -0.01
C ASN A 44 6.01 -27.79 -0.96
N GLU A 45 5.66 -29.01 -1.39
CA GLU A 45 4.44 -29.29 -2.17
C GLU A 45 3.16 -29.15 -1.35
N ASN A 46 3.24 -29.22 -0.03
CA ASN A 46 2.12 -29.08 0.90
C ASN A 46 2.09 -27.74 1.65
N GLU A 47 2.84 -26.71 1.19
CA GLU A 47 2.65 -25.38 1.74
C GLU A 47 1.18 -24.98 1.58
N PRO A 48 0.53 -24.50 2.66
CA PRO A 48 -0.87 -24.11 2.59
C PRO A 48 -0.99 -22.89 1.66
N ILE A 49 -1.52 -23.14 0.46
CA ILE A 49 -1.85 -22.07 -0.49
C ILE A 49 -3.04 -21.28 0.11
N GLY A 50 -2.90 -19.96 0.17
CA GLY A 50 -3.98 -19.09 0.60
C GLY A 50 -3.85 -18.56 2.02
N LEU A 51 -2.64 -18.23 2.46
CA LEU A 51 -2.40 -17.48 3.69
C LEU A 51 -2.87 -16.03 3.52
N GLU A 52 -3.37 -15.42 4.60
CA GLU A 52 -3.81 -14.03 4.60
C GLU A 52 -2.68 -13.09 4.16
N GLY A 53 -2.97 -12.23 3.20
CA GLY A 53 -2.01 -11.29 2.61
C GLY A 53 -1.20 -11.84 1.43
N GLU A 54 -1.38 -13.11 1.06
CA GLU A 54 -0.76 -13.72 -0.10
C GLU A 54 -1.43 -13.24 -1.40
N THR A 55 -0.62 -12.96 -2.43
CA THR A 55 -1.12 -12.64 -3.78
C THR A 55 -1.05 -13.90 -4.64
N ILE A 56 -2.20 -14.32 -5.14
CA ILE A 56 -2.32 -15.57 -5.91
C ILE A 56 -2.86 -15.24 -7.31
N LYS A 57 -2.32 -15.92 -8.31
CA LYS A 57 -2.91 -15.96 -9.66
C LYS A 57 -3.86 -17.14 -9.72
N GLY A 58 -5.08 -16.87 -10.16
CA GLY A 58 -6.08 -17.92 -10.28
C GLY A 58 -6.94 -17.73 -11.51
N LYS A 59 -7.70 -18.76 -11.85
CA LYS A 59 -8.58 -18.79 -13.02
C LYS A 59 -10.03 -18.80 -12.59
N VAL A 60 -10.86 -17.96 -13.18
CA VAL A 60 -12.30 -17.92 -12.92
C VAL A 60 -12.95 -19.22 -13.39
N ILE A 61 -13.57 -19.97 -12.47
CA ILE A 61 -14.20 -21.27 -12.76
C ILE A 61 -15.74 -21.22 -12.74
N ALA A 62 -16.31 -20.38 -11.88
CA ALA A 62 -17.75 -20.24 -11.78
C ALA A 62 -18.15 -18.83 -11.36
N LEU A 63 -19.35 -18.42 -11.76
CA LEU A 63 -19.96 -17.12 -11.46
C LEU A 63 -21.28 -17.32 -10.74
N GLU A 64 -21.46 -16.63 -9.62
CA GLU A 64 -22.72 -16.57 -8.88
C GLU A 64 -23.28 -15.14 -8.83
N SER A 65 -24.47 -14.98 -8.24
CA SER A 65 -25.10 -13.65 -8.08
C SER A 65 -24.29 -12.70 -7.20
N ASP A 66 -23.64 -13.25 -6.19
CA ASP A 66 -22.96 -12.50 -5.12
C ASP A 66 -21.43 -12.49 -5.23
N GLY A 67 -20.88 -13.28 -6.18
CA GLY A 67 -19.44 -13.39 -6.35
C GLY A 67 -19.05 -14.37 -7.44
N LEU A 68 -17.79 -14.78 -7.40
CA LEU A 68 -17.24 -15.79 -8.31
C LEU A 68 -16.25 -16.69 -7.57
N TYR A 69 -16.02 -17.86 -8.15
CA TYR A 69 -15.02 -18.81 -7.70
C TYR A 69 -13.80 -18.77 -8.59
N VAL A 70 -12.64 -18.80 -7.96
CA VAL A 70 -11.33 -18.74 -8.61
C VAL A 70 -10.55 -19.99 -8.24
N ASP A 71 -10.10 -20.73 -9.23
CA ASP A 71 -9.16 -21.82 -9.03
C ASP A 71 -7.78 -21.22 -8.71
N ILE A 72 -7.33 -21.43 -7.50
CA ILE A 72 -6.07 -20.91 -6.96
C ILE A 72 -4.98 -21.99 -6.88
N GLY A 73 -5.23 -23.18 -7.43
CA GLY A 73 -4.32 -24.32 -7.35
C GLY A 73 -4.31 -25.05 -5.99
N GLY A 74 -5.21 -24.69 -5.08
CA GLY A 74 -5.40 -25.33 -3.77
C GLY A 74 -6.41 -26.47 -3.79
N LYS A 75 -6.65 -27.09 -2.62
CA LYS A 75 -7.66 -28.17 -2.47
C LYS A 75 -9.09 -27.68 -2.68
N ALA A 76 -9.36 -26.39 -2.42
CA ALA A 76 -10.64 -25.76 -2.64
C ALA A 76 -10.44 -24.42 -3.39
N PRO A 77 -11.46 -23.96 -4.16
CA PRO A 77 -11.38 -22.69 -4.86
C PRO A 77 -11.42 -21.52 -3.88
N GLY A 78 -10.88 -20.37 -4.31
CA GLY A 78 -11.06 -19.10 -3.63
C GLY A 78 -12.41 -18.48 -3.99
N TYR A 79 -13.09 -17.88 -3.02
CA TYR A 79 -14.31 -17.12 -3.23
C TYR A 79 -14.02 -15.63 -3.32
N LEU A 80 -14.40 -14.99 -4.42
CA LEU A 80 -14.29 -13.56 -4.64
C LEU A 80 -15.67 -12.90 -4.56
N PRO A 81 -16.03 -12.24 -3.46
CA PRO A 81 -17.29 -11.52 -3.33
C PRO A 81 -17.39 -10.38 -4.36
N LYS A 82 -18.57 -10.10 -4.88
CA LYS A 82 -18.83 -9.01 -5.83
C LYS A 82 -18.34 -7.65 -5.33
N LYS A 83 -18.42 -7.39 -4.04
CA LYS A 83 -17.92 -6.16 -3.38
C LYS A 83 -16.40 -6.01 -3.44
N GLU A 84 -15.69 -7.13 -3.55
CA GLU A 84 -14.24 -7.23 -3.54
C GLU A 84 -13.65 -7.43 -4.95
N SER A 85 -14.46 -7.39 -5.99
CA SER A 85 -14.05 -7.66 -7.36
C SER A 85 -13.40 -6.47 -8.08
N GLY A 86 -13.38 -5.28 -7.47
CA GLY A 86 -12.74 -4.09 -8.04
C GLY A 86 -13.10 -2.80 -7.34
N ILE A 87 -12.56 -1.70 -7.86
CA ILE A 87 -12.87 -0.34 -7.42
C ILE A 87 -14.05 0.19 -8.25
N GLY A 88 -15.08 0.75 -7.58
CA GLY A 88 -16.27 1.30 -8.21
C GLY A 88 -17.38 0.29 -8.47
N VAL A 89 -18.42 0.73 -9.16
CA VAL A 89 -19.59 -0.09 -9.51
C VAL A 89 -19.32 -0.87 -10.78
N ILE A 90 -19.38 -2.20 -10.68
CA ILE A 90 -19.26 -3.08 -11.84
C ILE A 90 -20.67 -3.37 -12.36
N LEU A 91 -21.01 -2.80 -13.51
CA LEU A 91 -22.33 -2.94 -14.12
C LEU A 91 -22.55 -4.36 -14.68
N ASN A 92 -21.56 -4.88 -15.43
CA ASN A 92 -21.61 -6.19 -16.07
C ASN A 92 -20.54 -7.11 -15.51
N PHE A 93 -20.89 -7.82 -14.44
CA PHE A 93 -19.97 -8.71 -13.74
C PHE A 93 -19.50 -9.90 -14.60
N LYS A 94 -20.44 -10.46 -15.41
CA LYS A 94 -20.13 -11.58 -16.32
C LYS A 94 -19.22 -11.21 -17.48
N GLU A 95 -19.32 -9.98 -17.99
CA GLU A 95 -18.45 -9.50 -19.06
C GLU A 95 -17.05 -9.19 -18.56
N LYS A 96 -16.96 -8.67 -17.34
CA LYS A 96 -15.67 -8.32 -16.73
C LYS A 96 -14.88 -9.55 -16.30
N PHE A 97 -15.56 -10.62 -15.88
CA PHE A 97 -14.97 -11.85 -15.38
C PHE A 97 -15.52 -13.07 -16.10
N PRO A 98 -15.20 -13.26 -17.40
CA PRO A 98 -15.60 -14.47 -18.11
C PRO A 98 -14.96 -15.71 -17.49
N ILE A 99 -15.65 -16.84 -17.55
CA ILE A 99 -15.10 -18.13 -17.11
C ILE A 99 -13.83 -18.42 -17.91
N GLY A 100 -12.78 -18.84 -17.21
CA GLY A 100 -11.48 -19.08 -17.80
C GLY A 100 -10.52 -17.90 -17.79
N LEU A 101 -10.96 -16.71 -17.36
CA LEU A 101 -10.08 -15.53 -17.20
C LEU A 101 -9.09 -15.76 -16.06
N GLU A 102 -7.82 -15.48 -16.32
CA GLU A 102 -6.79 -15.43 -15.28
C GLU A 102 -6.83 -14.08 -14.59
N ILE A 103 -6.91 -14.10 -13.27
CA ILE A 103 -6.92 -12.90 -12.43
C ILE A 103 -5.92 -13.03 -11.28
N GLU A 104 -5.35 -11.90 -10.87
CA GLU A 104 -4.56 -11.80 -9.65
C GLU A 104 -5.46 -11.33 -8.51
N VAL A 105 -5.39 -12.02 -7.38
CA VAL A 105 -6.19 -11.73 -6.19
C VAL A 105 -5.35 -11.79 -4.92
N LEU A 106 -5.75 -11.03 -3.91
CA LEU A 106 -5.17 -11.06 -2.58
C LEU A 106 -6.06 -11.89 -1.66
N VAL A 107 -5.47 -12.77 -0.88
CA VAL A 107 -6.19 -13.51 0.17
C VAL A 107 -6.46 -12.56 1.34
N ILE A 108 -7.74 -12.39 1.67
CA ILE A 108 -8.19 -11.51 2.78
C ILE A 108 -8.70 -12.28 3.99
N LYS A 109 -9.02 -13.55 3.81
CA LYS A 109 -9.36 -14.47 4.91
C LYS A 109 -8.86 -15.85 4.57
N GLU A 110 -8.27 -16.49 5.56
CA GLU A 110 -7.83 -17.87 5.50
C GLU A 110 -8.98 -18.86 5.30
N GLN A 111 -8.63 -20.12 5.14
CA GLN A 111 -9.58 -21.19 4.86
C GLN A 111 -10.68 -21.29 5.91
N ASN A 112 -11.91 -21.37 5.44
CA ASN A 112 -13.06 -21.72 6.28
C ASN A 112 -13.14 -23.23 6.53
N ALA A 113 -14.21 -23.70 7.19
CA ALA A 113 -14.44 -25.12 7.46
C ALA A 113 -14.51 -25.99 6.18
N ASP A 114 -14.86 -25.40 5.04
CA ASP A 114 -14.95 -26.05 3.73
C ASP A 114 -13.64 -25.99 2.95
N GLY A 115 -12.58 -25.42 3.54
CA GLY A 115 -11.26 -25.26 2.93
C GLY A 115 -11.18 -24.08 1.92
N MET A 116 -12.26 -23.30 1.77
CA MET A 116 -12.28 -22.13 0.87
C MET A 116 -11.66 -20.91 1.52
N VAL A 117 -10.84 -20.18 0.77
CA VAL A 117 -10.30 -18.86 1.14
C VAL A 117 -11.16 -17.76 0.55
N THR A 118 -11.24 -16.62 1.23
CA THR A 118 -11.85 -15.41 0.66
C THR A 118 -10.76 -14.55 0.04
N VAL A 119 -10.94 -14.21 -1.22
CA VAL A 119 -9.98 -13.42 -2.00
C VAL A 119 -10.57 -12.08 -2.43
N SER A 120 -9.71 -11.10 -2.72
CA SER A 120 -10.10 -9.76 -3.13
C SER A 120 -9.20 -9.25 -4.25
N ALA A 121 -9.78 -8.91 -5.38
CA ALA A 121 -9.12 -8.16 -6.42
C ALA A 121 -9.00 -6.67 -6.04
N ARG A 122 -10.01 -6.13 -5.35
CA ARG A 122 -10.02 -4.75 -4.85
C ARG A 122 -8.88 -4.48 -3.87
N ALA A 123 -8.68 -5.37 -2.89
CA ALA A 123 -7.62 -5.23 -1.91
C ALA A 123 -6.23 -5.24 -2.58
N LEU A 124 -6.03 -6.08 -3.59
CA LEU A 124 -4.80 -6.11 -4.37
C LEU A 124 -4.57 -4.82 -5.16
N ILE A 125 -5.61 -4.30 -5.81
CA ILE A 125 -5.52 -3.01 -6.54
C ILE A 125 -5.15 -1.89 -5.57
N LEU A 126 -5.84 -1.79 -4.41
CA LEU A 126 -5.54 -0.78 -3.41
C LEU A 126 -4.12 -0.91 -2.86
N ARG A 127 -3.63 -2.13 -2.61
CA ARG A 127 -2.25 -2.38 -2.19
C ARG A 127 -1.24 -1.85 -3.22
N LYS A 128 -1.44 -2.19 -4.51
CA LYS A 128 -0.60 -1.69 -5.61
C LYS A 128 -0.67 -0.15 -5.73
N SER A 129 -1.86 0.43 -5.55
CA SER A 129 -2.04 1.89 -5.54
C SER A 129 -1.27 2.55 -4.40
N TRP A 130 -1.30 1.99 -3.18
CA TRP A 130 -0.52 2.50 -2.05
C TRP A 130 0.99 2.42 -2.28
N GLU A 131 1.46 1.33 -2.89
CA GLU A 131 2.88 1.17 -3.25
C GLU A 131 3.32 2.21 -4.29
N ASN A 132 2.50 2.42 -5.33
CA ASN A 132 2.76 3.41 -6.36
C ASN A 132 2.74 4.84 -5.81
N VAL A 133 1.73 5.21 -5.03
CA VAL A 133 1.62 6.51 -4.37
C VAL A 133 2.81 6.77 -3.44
N ARG A 134 3.24 5.76 -2.68
CA ARG A 134 4.44 5.85 -1.83
C ARG A 134 5.70 6.11 -2.65
N LYS A 135 5.85 5.46 -3.81
CA LYS A 135 6.98 5.66 -4.73
C LYS A 135 6.98 7.09 -5.28
N ILE A 136 5.83 7.55 -5.82
CA ILE A 136 5.68 8.91 -6.37
C ILE A 136 5.94 9.97 -5.29
N SER A 137 5.47 9.72 -4.06
CA SER A 137 5.71 10.61 -2.91
C SER A 137 7.19 10.74 -2.56
N LYS A 138 7.94 9.63 -2.56
CA LYS A 138 9.40 9.64 -2.33
C LYS A 138 10.18 10.35 -3.43
N GLU A 139 9.70 10.27 -4.68
CA GLU A 139 10.29 10.97 -5.81
C GLU A 139 9.96 12.48 -5.82
N GLY A 140 9.10 12.96 -4.92
CA GLY A 140 8.68 14.36 -4.84
C GLY A 140 7.95 14.85 -6.09
N LYS A 141 7.29 13.96 -6.83
CA LYS A 141 6.57 14.33 -8.05
C LYS A 141 5.26 15.07 -7.76
N ILE A 142 4.95 16.00 -8.65
CA ILE A 142 3.65 16.68 -8.70
C ILE A 142 2.69 15.78 -9.47
N ILE A 143 1.48 15.64 -8.93
CA ILE A 143 0.38 14.91 -9.58
C ILE A 143 -0.81 15.85 -9.82
N GLU A 144 -1.64 15.48 -10.79
CA GLU A 144 -2.92 16.14 -11.05
C GLU A 144 -4.05 15.31 -10.47
N VAL A 145 -4.93 15.94 -9.69
CA VAL A 145 -6.05 15.26 -9.04
C VAL A 145 -7.36 15.97 -9.31
N LEU A 146 -8.43 15.18 -9.51
CA LEU A 146 -9.79 15.68 -9.64
C LEU A 146 -10.41 15.83 -8.26
N ILE A 147 -10.96 17.01 -7.97
CA ILE A 147 -11.66 17.26 -6.72
C ILE A 147 -13.07 16.71 -6.77
N ASN A 148 -13.34 15.70 -5.94
CA ASN A 148 -14.62 14.99 -5.88
C ASN A 148 -15.58 15.57 -4.84
N GLY A 149 -15.06 16.27 -3.83
CA GLY A 149 -15.86 16.82 -2.76
C GLY A 149 -15.10 17.80 -1.87
N PHE A 150 -15.82 18.38 -0.93
CA PHE A 150 -15.23 19.27 0.07
C PHE A 150 -15.91 19.10 1.44
N ASN A 151 -15.21 19.49 2.50
CA ASN A 151 -15.72 19.58 3.85
C ASN A 151 -15.17 20.84 4.55
N ARG A 152 -15.50 21.04 5.83
CA ARG A 152 -15.03 22.21 6.61
C ARG A 152 -13.51 22.29 6.71
N GLY A 153 -12.82 21.17 6.64
CA GLY A 153 -11.35 21.06 6.77
C GLY A 153 -10.59 21.23 5.45
N GLY A 154 -11.24 21.01 4.29
CA GLY A 154 -10.57 21.07 3.01
C GLY A 154 -11.29 20.31 1.89
N LEU A 155 -10.51 19.92 0.89
CA LEU A 155 -10.99 19.21 -0.30
C LEU A 155 -10.72 17.71 -0.21
N THR A 156 -11.56 16.93 -0.87
CA THR A 156 -11.35 15.48 -1.06
C THR A 156 -11.18 15.18 -2.53
N CYS A 157 -10.24 14.31 -2.84
CA CYS A 157 -9.93 13.87 -4.19
C CYS A 157 -9.75 12.35 -4.24
N ASP A 158 -9.68 11.82 -5.45
CA ASP A 158 -9.34 10.43 -5.71
C ASP A 158 -7.96 10.34 -6.38
N VAL A 159 -7.11 9.47 -5.86
CA VAL A 159 -5.78 9.19 -6.39
C VAL A 159 -5.67 7.68 -6.56
N GLU A 160 -5.81 7.19 -7.78
CA GLU A 160 -5.74 5.75 -8.10
C GLU A 160 -6.71 4.88 -7.25
N GLY A 161 -7.92 5.40 -6.96
CA GLY A 161 -8.90 4.72 -6.10
C GLY A 161 -8.66 4.90 -4.59
N LEU A 162 -7.61 5.62 -4.19
CA LEU A 162 -7.38 6.02 -2.80
C LEU A 162 -7.99 7.39 -2.53
N ARG A 163 -8.60 7.53 -1.36
CA ARG A 163 -9.18 8.81 -0.95
C ARG A 163 -8.09 9.74 -0.42
N GLY A 164 -7.80 10.81 -1.17
CA GLY A 164 -6.91 11.89 -0.76
C GLY A 164 -7.64 13.04 -0.08
N PHE A 165 -6.94 13.75 0.79
CA PHE A 165 -7.41 14.93 1.49
C PHE A 165 -6.43 16.08 1.34
N ILE A 166 -6.94 17.28 1.01
CA ILE A 166 -6.17 18.51 0.88
C ILE A 166 -6.68 19.51 1.92
N PRO A 167 -5.95 19.75 3.01
CA PRO A 167 -6.33 20.72 4.04
C PRO A 167 -6.47 22.14 3.45
N ARG A 168 -7.40 22.94 3.94
CA ARG A 168 -7.57 24.36 3.53
C ARG A 168 -6.27 25.16 3.63
N SER A 169 -5.47 24.91 4.66
CA SER A 169 -4.18 25.57 4.87
C SER A 169 -3.16 25.28 3.78
N GLN A 170 -3.34 24.16 3.05
CA GLN A 170 -2.45 23.69 1.99
C GLN A 170 -2.93 24.08 0.58
N LEU A 171 -4.01 24.82 0.48
CA LEU A 171 -4.50 25.43 -0.76
C LEU A 171 -3.94 26.84 -0.93
N GLU A 172 -3.69 27.27 -2.16
CA GLU A 172 -3.26 28.64 -2.44
C GLU A 172 -4.34 29.65 -2.06
N ASN A 173 -5.59 29.40 -2.50
CA ASN A 173 -6.76 30.20 -2.19
C ASN A 173 -7.72 29.46 -1.25
N GLY A 174 -7.30 29.27 0.00
CA GLY A 174 -8.07 28.54 0.99
C GLY A 174 -9.41 29.18 1.41
N SER A 175 -9.72 30.40 0.97
CA SER A 175 -11.00 31.10 1.21
C SER A 175 -12.10 30.63 0.25
N GLU A 176 -11.75 30.31 -1.00
CA GLU A 176 -12.69 29.94 -2.07
C GLU A 176 -12.56 28.49 -2.52
N TYR A 177 -12.12 27.62 -1.64
CA TYR A 177 -11.85 26.22 -1.97
C TYR A 177 -13.07 25.47 -2.53
N GLN A 178 -14.29 25.90 -2.25
CA GLN A 178 -15.51 25.29 -2.78
C GLN A 178 -15.63 25.44 -4.31
N SER A 179 -15.07 26.49 -4.88
CA SER A 179 -15.06 26.73 -6.33
C SER A 179 -14.17 25.75 -7.11
N LEU A 180 -13.33 24.99 -6.40
CA LEU A 180 -12.43 23.98 -6.97
C LEU A 180 -13.13 22.63 -7.18
N LEU A 181 -14.38 22.47 -6.75
CA LEU A 181 -15.15 21.24 -6.96
C LEU A 181 -15.21 20.89 -8.46
N LYS A 182 -14.95 19.62 -8.78
CA LYS A 182 -14.86 19.10 -10.15
C LYS A 182 -13.76 19.70 -11.03
N LYS A 183 -12.83 20.45 -10.44
CA LYS A 183 -11.63 20.93 -11.14
C LYS A 183 -10.45 20.00 -10.89
N ILE A 184 -9.51 19.99 -11.82
CA ILE A 184 -8.24 19.32 -11.72
C ILE A 184 -7.23 20.33 -11.16
N ILE A 185 -6.55 19.97 -10.09
CA ILE A 185 -5.49 20.77 -9.48
C ILE A 185 -4.20 19.97 -9.36
N LYS A 186 -3.08 20.70 -9.38
CA LYS A 186 -1.74 20.13 -9.17
C LYS A 186 -1.42 20.09 -7.70
N VAL A 187 -1.04 18.93 -7.20
CA VAL A 187 -0.74 18.72 -5.78
C VAL A 187 0.51 17.84 -5.60
N ALA A 188 1.11 17.94 -4.44
CA ALA A 188 2.20 17.07 -4.01
C ALA A 188 1.84 16.40 -2.69
N PHE A 189 2.44 15.26 -2.42
CA PHE A 189 2.20 14.49 -1.20
C PHE A 189 2.86 15.15 0.02
N ILE A 190 2.13 15.26 1.13
CA ILE A 190 2.65 15.61 2.45
C ILE A 190 2.81 14.36 3.29
N GLU A 191 1.74 13.54 3.37
CA GLU A 191 1.69 12.36 4.20
C GLU A 191 1.06 11.20 3.41
N VAL A 192 1.74 10.05 3.43
CA VAL A 192 1.27 8.80 2.82
C VAL A 192 1.39 7.70 3.87
N ASN A 193 0.26 7.31 4.47
CA ASN A 193 0.19 6.28 5.48
C ASN A 193 -0.85 5.22 5.10
N PRO A 194 -0.41 4.05 4.59
CA PRO A 194 -1.31 2.96 4.22
C PRO A 194 -2.03 2.34 5.42
N GLU A 195 -1.38 2.27 6.59
CA GLU A 195 -1.93 1.62 7.79
C GLU A 195 -3.16 2.37 8.32
N THR A 196 -3.05 3.70 8.41
CA THR A 196 -4.16 4.56 8.81
C THR A 196 -5.05 4.98 7.64
N ARG A 197 -4.73 4.53 6.41
CA ARG A 197 -5.38 4.92 5.16
C ARG A 197 -5.43 6.44 4.97
N LYS A 198 -4.37 7.12 5.40
CA LYS A 198 -4.29 8.58 5.38
C LYS A 198 -3.41 9.02 4.22
N LEU A 199 -3.96 9.85 3.36
CA LEU A 199 -3.31 10.43 2.21
C LEU A 199 -3.56 11.94 2.21
N VAL A 200 -2.53 12.72 2.57
CA VAL A 200 -2.61 14.19 2.66
C VAL A 200 -1.78 14.80 1.54
N LEU A 201 -2.39 15.74 0.86
CA LEU A 201 -1.85 16.42 -0.32
C LEU A 201 -1.79 17.93 -0.09
N SER A 202 -0.96 18.63 -0.89
CA SER A 202 -0.78 20.07 -0.83
C SER A 202 -0.63 20.69 -2.21
N GLU A 203 -1.43 21.69 -2.51
CA GLU A 203 -1.29 22.54 -3.68
C GLU A 203 -0.08 23.46 -3.53
N LYS A 204 0.08 24.10 -2.36
CA LYS A 204 1.23 24.96 -2.05
C LYS A 204 2.56 24.26 -2.25
N LYS A 205 2.68 23.01 -1.78
CA LYS A 205 3.89 22.21 -1.96
C LYS A 205 4.15 21.91 -3.45
N ALA A 206 3.10 21.63 -4.22
CA ALA A 206 3.24 21.41 -5.66
C ALA A 206 3.72 22.66 -6.40
N THR A 207 3.14 23.82 -6.09
CA THR A 207 3.58 25.10 -6.66
C THR A 207 5.04 25.41 -6.28
N LEU A 208 5.40 25.15 -5.03
CA LEU A 208 6.78 25.31 -4.58
C LEU A 208 7.73 24.41 -5.36
N ILE A 209 7.45 23.11 -5.47
CA ILE A 209 8.25 22.16 -6.25
C ILE A 209 8.34 22.59 -7.72
N ALA A 210 7.26 23.08 -8.33
CA ALA A 210 7.27 23.57 -9.69
C ALA A 210 8.24 24.76 -9.86
N LYS A 211 8.19 25.73 -8.94
CA LYS A 211 9.13 26.86 -8.92
C LYS A 211 10.58 26.42 -8.76
N PHE A 212 10.83 25.41 -7.91
CA PHE A 212 12.20 24.87 -7.74
C PHE A 212 12.75 24.14 -8.97
N LYS A 213 11.88 23.53 -9.79
CA LYS A 213 12.30 22.90 -11.04
C LYS A 213 12.88 23.89 -12.06
N ASP A 214 12.44 25.13 -11.99
CA ASP A 214 12.91 26.21 -12.88
C ASP A 214 14.24 26.79 -12.39
N LEU A 215 14.69 26.44 -11.18
CA LEU A 215 15.96 26.89 -10.62
C LEU A 215 17.09 25.92 -10.95
N ASN A 216 18.19 26.45 -11.44
CA ASN A 216 19.37 25.66 -11.71
C ASN A 216 20.52 26.03 -10.77
N LEU A 217 21.33 25.03 -10.42
CA LEU A 217 22.59 25.28 -9.68
C LEU A 217 23.48 26.20 -10.50
N GLY A 218 24.07 27.18 -9.83
CA GLY A 218 24.88 28.21 -10.48
C GLY A 218 24.08 29.34 -11.14
N GLN A 219 22.76 29.32 -11.08
CA GLN A 219 21.93 30.41 -11.59
C GLN A 219 22.02 31.64 -10.68
N LEU A 220 22.16 32.83 -11.27
CA LEU A 220 22.11 34.09 -10.59
C LEU A 220 20.63 34.46 -10.36
N ILE A 221 20.28 34.70 -9.13
CA ILE A 221 18.91 35.12 -8.71
C ILE A 221 18.97 36.39 -7.92
N GLU A 222 17.89 37.18 -8.01
CA GLU A 222 17.67 38.37 -7.19
C GLU A 222 16.62 38.05 -6.13
N GLY A 223 16.88 38.49 -4.88
CA GLY A 223 15.95 38.29 -3.81
C GLY A 223 16.01 39.41 -2.77
N LYS A 224 14.94 39.57 -2.00
CA LYS A 224 14.82 40.56 -0.95
C LYS A 224 15.23 39.99 0.39
N VAL A 225 16.10 40.68 1.13
CA VAL A 225 16.53 40.28 2.47
C VAL A 225 15.33 40.33 3.43
N LEU A 226 14.98 39.17 4.02
CA LEU A 226 13.91 39.01 4.98
C LEU A 226 14.38 39.19 6.42
N ALA A 227 15.50 38.57 6.77
CA ALA A 227 16.04 38.64 8.13
C ALA A 227 17.55 38.41 8.13
N VAL A 228 18.29 39.19 8.91
CA VAL A 228 19.75 39.07 9.07
C VAL A 228 20.06 38.35 10.39
N LYS A 229 20.80 37.24 10.32
CA LYS A 229 21.27 36.45 11.46
C LYS A 229 22.79 36.50 11.55
N PRO A 230 23.39 36.07 12.67
CA PRO A 230 24.86 36.10 12.81
C PRO A 230 25.60 35.19 11.83
N TYR A 231 24.95 34.12 11.34
CA TYR A 231 25.53 33.12 10.44
C TYR A 231 25.20 33.34 8.95
N GLY A 232 24.33 34.30 8.65
CA GLY A 232 23.88 34.58 7.28
C GLY A 232 22.57 35.34 7.27
N PHE A 233 21.96 35.48 6.12
CA PHE A 233 20.66 36.11 6.00
C PHE A 233 19.71 35.33 5.09
N PHE A 234 18.42 35.47 5.38
CA PHE A 234 17.37 34.88 4.60
C PHE A 234 16.89 35.83 3.52
N VAL A 235 16.70 35.29 2.32
CA VAL A 235 16.30 36.05 1.14
C VAL A 235 15.00 35.49 0.61
N ASP A 236 14.02 36.35 0.37
CA ASP A 236 12.80 35.98 -0.34
C ASP A 236 13.04 35.91 -1.84
N LEU A 237 12.77 34.75 -2.41
CA LEU A 237 12.98 34.47 -3.82
C LEU A 237 11.65 34.34 -4.60
N GLY A 238 10.58 34.97 -4.08
CA GLY A 238 9.26 34.97 -4.71
C GLY A 238 8.37 33.80 -4.31
N GLY A 239 8.27 33.54 -3.00
CA GLY A 239 7.40 32.53 -2.39
C GLY A 239 8.13 31.38 -1.70
N PHE A 240 9.44 31.42 -1.67
CA PHE A 240 10.31 30.57 -0.86
C PHE A 240 11.51 31.40 -0.37
N SER A 241 12.12 30.95 0.71
CA SER A 241 13.28 31.64 1.30
C SER A 241 14.56 30.87 1.02
N GLY A 242 15.59 31.57 0.57
CA GLY A 242 16.95 31.06 0.48
C GLY A 242 17.78 31.52 1.68
N LEU A 243 18.72 30.72 2.14
CA LEU A 243 19.72 31.11 3.12
C LEU A 243 21.03 31.44 2.41
N LEU A 244 21.51 32.67 2.55
CA LEU A 244 22.85 33.06 2.16
C LEU A 244 23.75 32.99 3.38
N HIS A 245 24.60 31.95 3.44
CA HIS A 245 25.51 31.74 4.56
C HIS A 245 26.67 32.72 4.51
N GLN A 246 27.18 33.14 5.66
CA GLN A 246 28.27 34.09 5.78
C GLN A 246 29.53 33.70 4.98
N SER A 247 29.86 32.42 4.93
CA SER A 247 31.01 31.91 4.17
C SER A 247 30.88 32.09 2.66
N SER A 248 29.68 32.27 2.15
CA SER A 248 29.40 32.44 0.70
C SER A 248 29.33 33.94 0.29
N ILE A 249 29.38 34.87 1.25
CA ILE A 249 29.24 36.29 0.98
C ILE A 249 30.60 36.93 0.62
N THR A 250 31.66 36.51 1.29
CA THR A 250 33.00 37.08 1.11
C THR A 250 34.10 36.15 1.58
N ASN A 251 35.27 36.25 0.98
CA ASN A 251 36.47 35.53 1.43
C ASN A 251 37.05 36.08 2.73
N GLY A 252 36.49 37.17 3.29
CA GLY A 252 36.91 37.78 4.55
C GLY A 252 35.83 37.64 5.64
N SER A 253 36.25 37.69 6.89
CA SER A 253 35.35 37.64 8.05
C SER A 253 34.62 38.98 8.20
N ILE A 254 33.32 39.03 7.94
CA ILE A 254 32.48 40.18 8.27
C ILE A 254 32.08 40.01 9.75
N ARG A 255 32.53 40.97 10.59
CA ARG A 255 32.26 40.92 12.03
C ARG A 255 30.77 41.11 12.35
N ASN A 256 30.04 41.90 11.51
CA ASN A 256 28.64 42.17 11.74
C ASN A 256 27.86 42.32 10.42
N LEU A 257 27.13 41.26 10.05
CA LEU A 257 26.32 41.25 8.82
C LEU A 257 25.23 42.30 8.79
N ARG A 258 24.73 42.74 9.96
CA ARG A 258 23.68 43.78 10.07
C ARG A 258 24.13 45.18 9.72
N GLU A 259 25.45 45.44 9.73
CA GLU A 259 26.02 46.73 9.31
C GLU A 259 26.14 46.80 7.80
N VAL A 260 26.27 45.66 7.12
CA VAL A 260 26.48 45.57 5.68
C VAL A 260 25.17 45.37 4.92
N PHE A 261 24.23 44.55 5.48
CA PHE A 261 22.97 44.22 4.83
C PHE A 261 21.78 44.63 5.72
N ARG A 262 20.77 45.21 5.09
CA ARG A 262 19.56 45.63 5.75
C ARG A 262 18.36 44.80 5.32
N GLU A 263 17.41 44.58 6.22
CA GLU A 263 16.13 43.95 5.87
C GLU A 263 15.41 44.81 4.81
N GLY A 264 14.91 44.12 3.78
CA GLY A 264 14.25 44.77 2.64
C GLY A 264 15.17 45.13 1.48
N GLU A 265 16.49 44.96 1.60
CA GLU A 265 17.45 45.20 0.53
C GLU A 265 17.38 44.10 -0.53
N ILE A 266 17.59 44.45 -1.81
CA ILE A 266 17.65 43.48 -2.90
C ILE A 266 19.10 43.04 -3.09
N VAL A 267 19.31 41.73 -3.02
CA VAL A 267 20.63 41.08 -3.21
C VAL A 267 20.62 40.14 -4.40
N LYS A 268 21.74 40.01 -5.03
CA LYS A 268 22.00 39.02 -6.11
C LYS A 268 22.85 37.90 -5.53
N ALA A 269 22.40 36.66 -5.71
CA ALA A 269 23.11 35.48 -5.24
C ALA A 269 23.09 34.35 -6.28
N LEU A 270 24.11 33.50 -6.21
CA LEU A 270 24.19 32.26 -7.00
C LEU A 270 23.59 31.11 -6.17
N ILE A 271 22.81 30.28 -6.83
CA ILE A 271 22.27 29.05 -6.21
C ILE A 271 23.39 28.02 -6.14
N ASN A 272 23.84 27.69 -4.93
CA ASN A 272 24.86 26.68 -4.69
C ASN A 272 24.26 25.31 -4.34
N GLU A 273 23.11 25.29 -3.68
CA GLU A 273 22.44 24.08 -3.21
C GLU A 273 20.93 24.31 -3.19
N ILE A 274 20.17 23.28 -3.52
CA ILE A 274 18.70 23.28 -3.46
C ILE A 274 18.28 22.13 -2.55
N ASP A 275 17.69 22.47 -1.39
CA ASP A 275 17.15 21.53 -0.42
C ASP A 275 15.62 21.69 -0.38
N LEU A 276 14.91 20.63 -0.81
CA LEU A 276 13.44 20.61 -0.86
C LEU A 276 12.79 20.24 0.47
N GLU A 277 13.58 19.79 1.46
CA GLU A 277 13.07 19.33 2.76
C GLU A 277 13.15 20.41 3.86
N LYS A 278 13.95 21.45 3.68
CA LYS A 278 14.11 22.60 4.55
C LYS A 278 13.56 23.86 3.93
#